data_04ab32dbaff247b28ba4d8d0fc06369d
#
_entry.id   04ab32dbaff247b28ba4d8d0fc06369d
#
_cell.length_a   1.000
_cell.length_b   1.000
_cell.length_c   1.000
_cell.angle_alpha   90.00
_cell.angle_beta   90.00
_cell.angle_gamma   90.00
#
_symmetry.space_group_name_H-M   'P 1'
#
loop_
_entity.id
_entity.type
_entity.pdbx_description
1 polymer ?
#
loop_
_entity_poly.entity_id
_entity_poly.type
_entity_poly.pdbx_seq_one_letter_code
_entity_poly.pdbx_strand_id
1 'polypeptide(L)'
;PRPQVTPLGDIPDAPAADSNFSQPWTYTDERQLFGVVRGEYDVTDNVMVWAALGARNGEEDNVLANPSANADGTTTAYRFDNTREDDVISADLGVRADFTTGGLEHRLILSGASTQLESKNAYAFSSFAGFANDLYRPTAVTMPDADFFIGGVLSDPLKTEEATTSSIALADMITMLDGRLITTLGVRQQWIETKSFDYNS
;
A
#
# COMPACT_ATOMS: atom_id res chain seq x y z
N PRO A 1 13.48 10.72 3.62
CA PRO A 1 12.85 10.35 4.89
C PRO A 1 12.06 11.52 5.47
N ARG A 2 10.95 11.23 6.15
CA ARG A 2 10.16 12.24 6.87
C ARG A 2 10.57 12.22 8.33
N PRO A 3 10.90 13.37 8.96
CA PRO A 3 11.21 13.39 10.37
C PRO A 3 9.95 13.03 11.19
N GLN A 4 10.14 12.21 12.20
CA GLN A 4 9.12 11.98 13.22
C GLN A 4 9.28 13.01 14.33
N VAL A 5 8.18 13.54 14.83
CA VAL A 5 8.16 14.51 15.91
C VAL A 5 7.76 13.80 17.19
N THR A 6 8.40 14.12 18.30
CA THR A 6 8.04 13.57 19.61
C THR A 6 6.60 13.95 19.97
N PRO A 7 5.70 13.00 20.30
CA PRO A 7 4.26 13.27 20.40
C PRO A 7 3.82 14.25 21.49
N LEU A 8 4.70 14.61 22.42
CA LEU A 8 4.39 15.43 23.60
C LEU A 8 5.23 16.74 23.67
N GLY A 9 5.93 17.09 22.58
CA GLY A 9 6.73 18.31 22.50
C GLY A 9 6.16 19.35 21.55
N ASP A 10 6.69 20.54 21.60
CA ASP A 10 6.45 21.55 20.60
C ASP A 10 6.97 21.07 19.24
N ILE A 11 6.24 21.35 18.18
CA ILE A 11 6.65 21.00 16.81
C ILE A 11 7.74 21.98 16.38
N PRO A 12 8.91 21.49 15.91
CA PRO A 12 9.95 22.38 15.37
C PRO A 12 9.46 23.11 14.12
N ASP A 13 10.02 24.26 13.83
CA ASP A 13 9.75 24.96 12.57
C ASP A 13 10.08 24.06 11.39
N ALA A 14 9.30 24.17 10.31
CA ALA A 14 9.58 23.42 9.11
C ALA A 14 10.93 23.85 8.50
N PRO A 15 11.84 22.91 8.17
CA PRO A 15 13.05 23.27 7.46
C PRO A 15 12.73 23.83 6.07
N ALA A 16 13.66 24.59 5.49
CA ALA A 16 13.48 25.15 4.15
C ALA A 16 13.16 24.02 3.13
N ALA A 17 12.26 24.30 2.17
CA ALA A 17 11.76 23.29 1.25
C ALA A 17 12.85 22.67 0.35
N ASP A 18 13.96 23.34 0.18
CA ASP A 18 15.14 22.91 -0.58
C ASP A 18 16.23 22.28 0.31
N SER A 19 16.00 22.18 1.64
CA SER A 19 16.95 21.54 2.55
C SER A 19 16.87 20.02 2.44
N ASN A 20 18.03 19.37 2.55
CA ASN A 20 18.13 17.91 2.62
C ASN A 20 18.79 17.50 3.94
N PHE A 21 18.02 16.97 4.85
CA PHE A 21 18.48 16.44 6.14
C PHE A 21 18.74 14.93 6.13
N SER A 22 18.67 14.29 4.96
CA SER A 22 18.99 12.87 4.79
C SER A 22 20.49 12.63 4.90
N GLN A 23 20.87 11.43 5.31
CA GLN A 23 22.26 11.01 5.28
C GLN A 23 22.68 10.60 3.87
N PRO A 24 23.94 10.85 3.46
CA PRO A 24 24.42 10.56 2.10
C PRO A 24 24.33 9.08 1.70
N TRP A 25 24.32 8.18 2.66
CA TRP A 25 24.24 6.72 2.46
C TRP A 25 22.80 6.19 2.42
N THR A 26 21.78 7.02 2.62
CA THR A 26 20.39 6.59 2.56
C THR A 26 19.89 6.49 1.13
N TYR A 27 19.14 5.45 0.85
CA TYR A 27 18.47 5.26 -0.44
C TYR A 27 17.17 4.46 -0.27
N THR A 28 16.31 4.54 -1.25
CA THR A 28 15.20 3.66 -1.54
C THR A 28 15.33 3.25 -3.00
N ASP A 29 15.38 1.96 -3.27
CA ASP A 29 15.32 1.38 -4.61
C ASP A 29 14.04 0.57 -4.72
N GLU A 30 13.15 0.95 -5.65
CA GLU A 30 11.88 0.31 -5.87
C GLU A 30 11.76 -0.14 -7.32
N ARG A 31 11.33 -1.37 -7.51
CA ARG A 31 11.02 -1.92 -8.82
C ARG A 31 9.63 -2.57 -8.78
N GLN A 32 8.79 -2.20 -9.75
CA GLN A 32 7.47 -2.79 -9.87
C GLN A 32 7.18 -3.21 -11.30
N LEU A 33 6.67 -4.42 -11.46
CA LEU A 33 6.12 -4.92 -12.70
C LEU A 33 4.66 -5.34 -12.46
N PHE A 34 3.75 -4.80 -13.25
CA PHE A 34 2.35 -5.18 -13.16
C PHE A 34 1.72 -5.30 -14.54
N GLY A 35 0.66 -6.08 -14.58
CA GLY A 35 -0.15 -6.24 -15.78
C GLY A 35 -1.59 -6.59 -15.43
N VAL A 36 -2.52 -6.21 -16.31
CA VAL A 36 -3.92 -6.54 -16.20
C VAL A 36 -4.47 -6.88 -17.60
N VAL A 37 -5.33 -7.88 -17.65
CA VAL A 37 -6.16 -8.18 -18.81
C VAL A 37 -7.62 -8.15 -18.39
N ARG A 38 -8.47 -7.51 -19.19
CA ARG A 38 -9.91 -7.46 -19.01
C ARG A 38 -10.61 -7.78 -20.31
N GLY A 39 -11.63 -8.63 -20.26
CA GLY A 39 -12.54 -8.91 -21.35
C GLY A 39 -13.97 -8.56 -20.96
N GLU A 40 -14.73 -8.06 -21.91
CA GLU A 40 -16.17 -7.80 -21.81
C GLU A 40 -16.88 -8.45 -22.98
N TYR A 41 -18.07 -8.97 -22.73
CA TYR A 41 -18.88 -9.62 -23.74
C TYR A 41 -20.36 -9.30 -23.54
N ASP A 42 -21.00 -8.74 -24.59
CA ASP A 42 -22.44 -8.49 -24.63
C ASP A 42 -23.14 -9.80 -24.96
N VAL A 43 -23.77 -10.40 -23.95
CA VAL A 43 -24.57 -11.65 -24.08
C VAL A 43 -25.87 -11.34 -24.84
N THR A 44 -26.45 -10.18 -24.56
CA THR A 44 -27.58 -9.58 -25.25
C THR A 44 -27.42 -8.07 -25.31
N ASP A 45 -28.29 -7.34 -26.00
CA ASP A 45 -28.31 -5.87 -26.04
C ASP A 45 -28.41 -5.24 -24.64
N ASN A 46 -28.92 -5.96 -23.65
CA ASN A 46 -29.19 -5.48 -22.31
C ASN A 46 -28.37 -6.20 -21.21
N VAL A 47 -27.56 -7.21 -21.58
CA VAL A 47 -26.79 -7.99 -20.60
C VAL A 47 -25.35 -8.11 -21.06
N MET A 48 -24.43 -7.62 -20.23
CA MET A 48 -22.99 -7.69 -20.43
C MET A 48 -22.32 -8.41 -19.25
N VAL A 49 -21.34 -9.24 -19.57
CA VAL A 49 -20.47 -9.91 -18.61
C VAL A 49 -19.04 -9.43 -18.78
N TRP A 50 -18.28 -9.42 -17.70
CA TRP A 50 -16.85 -9.14 -17.75
C TRP A 50 -16.06 -10.10 -16.88
N ALA A 51 -14.78 -10.22 -17.21
CA ALA A 51 -13.78 -10.83 -16.36
C ALA A 51 -12.46 -10.08 -16.50
N ALA A 52 -11.74 -9.92 -15.41
CA ALA A 52 -10.41 -9.32 -15.37
C ALA A 52 -9.47 -10.15 -14.49
N LEU A 53 -8.20 -10.21 -14.90
CA LEU A 53 -7.11 -10.79 -14.14
C LEU A 53 -5.96 -9.80 -14.10
N GLY A 54 -5.35 -9.63 -12.94
CA GLY A 54 -4.20 -8.77 -12.73
C GLY A 54 -3.13 -9.46 -11.90
N ALA A 55 -1.89 -9.10 -12.16
CA ALA A 55 -0.74 -9.51 -11.37
C ALA A 55 0.22 -8.34 -11.17
N ARG A 56 0.87 -8.28 -10.02
CA ARG A 56 1.95 -7.35 -9.70
C ARG A 56 3.05 -8.08 -8.94
N ASN A 57 4.28 -7.84 -9.34
CA ASN A 57 5.48 -8.13 -8.57
C ASN A 57 6.14 -6.80 -8.20
N GLY A 58 6.50 -6.63 -6.95
CA GLY A 58 7.19 -5.44 -6.41
C GLY A 58 8.38 -5.85 -5.57
N GLU A 59 9.49 -5.15 -5.75
CA GLU A 59 10.72 -5.28 -4.96
C GLU A 59 11.07 -3.91 -4.39
N GLU A 60 11.52 -3.86 -3.15
CA GLU A 60 11.91 -2.64 -2.46
C GLU A 60 13.12 -2.92 -1.56
N ASP A 61 14.20 -2.16 -1.76
CA ASP A 61 15.39 -2.15 -0.92
C ASP A 61 15.60 -0.76 -0.34
N ASN A 62 15.69 -0.68 0.98
CA ASN A 62 15.88 0.58 1.68
C ASN A 62 17.08 0.52 2.61
N VAL A 63 17.82 1.64 2.62
CA VAL A 63 18.72 2.01 3.70
C VAL A 63 18.33 3.39 4.18
N LEU A 64 17.75 3.49 5.36
CA LEU A 64 17.11 4.69 5.85
C LEU A 64 17.77 5.20 7.15
N ALA A 65 17.63 6.49 7.38
CA ALA A 65 17.89 7.13 8.66
C ALA A 65 16.71 8.05 8.99
N ASN A 66 15.74 7.52 9.72
CA ASN A 66 14.53 8.25 10.07
C ASN A 66 14.77 9.08 11.33
N PRO A 67 14.90 10.41 11.22
CA PRO A 67 15.15 11.25 12.38
C PRO A 67 13.89 11.48 13.20
N SER A 68 14.04 11.39 14.52
CA SER A 68 13.09 11.93 15.49
C SER A 68 13.55 13.32 15.91
N ALA A 69 12.70 14.33 15.73
CA ALA A 69 13.05 15.72 15.97
C ALA A 69 12.50 16.24 17.31
N ASN A 70 13.31 17.04 18.00
CA ASN A 70 12.92 17.85 19.15
C ASN A 70 12.41 19.23 18.70
N ALA A 71 11.79 19.98 19.61
CA ALA A 71 11.25 21.32 19.36
C ALA A 71 12.29 22.33 18.84
N ASP A 72 13.55 22.17 19.22
CA ASP A 72 14.67 23.02 18.81
C ASP A 72 15.28 22.62 17.44
N GLY A 73 14.76 21.55 16.82
CA GLY A 73 15.26 21.02 15.55
C GLY A 73 16.41 20.04 15.67
N THR A 74 16.93 19.79 16.86
CA THR A 74 17.89 18.70 17.08
C THR A 74 17.21 17.35 16.81
N THR A 75 17.95 16.38 16.27
CA THR A 75 17.40 15.07 15.93
C THR A 75 18.24 13.93 16.47
N THR A 76 17.58 12.80 16.69
CA THR A 76 18.21 11.51 16.87
C THR A 76 17.72 10.58 15.77
N ALA A 77 18.64 9.94 15.07
CA ALA A 77 18.33 8.98 14.01
C ALA A 77 19.13 7.69 14.20
N TYR A 78 18.62 6.60 13.70
CA TYR A 78 19.32 5.32 13.61
C TYR A 78 19.14 4.72 12.21
N ARG A 79 20.09 3.89 11.80
CA ARG A 79 19.98 3.20 10.52
C ARG A 79 18.94 2.09 10.60
N PHE A 80 18.13 2.03 9.57
CA PHE A 80 17.14 0.98 9.31
C PHE A 80 17.28 0.52 7.86
N ASP A 81 17.56 -0.74 7.68
CA ASP A 81 17.58 -1.40 6.38
C ASP A 81 16.36 -2.32 6.30
N ASN A 82 15.72 -2.36 5.15
CA ASN A 82 14.72 -3.38 4.89
C ASN A 82 14.69 -3.77 3.42
N THR A 83 14.39 -5.05 3.19
CA THR A 83 14.05 -5.60 1.87
C THR A 83 12.63 -6.13 1.94
N ARG A 84 11.86 -5.83 0.91
CA ARG A 84 10.48 -6.30 0.75
C ARG A 84 10.24 -6.79 -0.67
N GLU A 85 9.59 -7.94 -0.79
CA GLU A 85 9.07 -8.48 -2.04
C GLU A 85 7.57 -8.71 -1.90
N ASP A 86 6.78 -8.17 -2.83
CA ASP A 86 5.33 -8.31 -2.85
C ASP A 86 4.88 -8.98 -4.15
N ASP A 87 4.18 -10.10 -4.04
CA ASP A 87 3.44 -10.72 -5.14
C ASP A 87 1.94 -10.55 -4.93
N VAL A 88 1.26 -9.97 -5.93
CA VAL A 88 -0.18 -9.77 -5.89
C VAL A 88 -0.83 -10.40 -7.11
N ILE A 89 -1.89 -11.18 -6.88
CA ILE A 89 -2.77 -11.68 -7.93
C ILE A 89 -4.18 -11.20 -7.62
N SER A 90 -4.89 -10.71 -8.63
CA SER A 90 -6.26 -10.26 -8.50
C SER A 90 -7.15 -10.80 -9.63
N ALA A 91 -8.38 -11.10 -9.29
CA ALA A 91 -9.43 -11.47 -10.24
C ALA A 91 -10.70 -10.68 -9.92
N ASP A 92 -11.40 -10.28 -10.98
CA ASP A 92 -12.72 -9.64 -10.93
C ASP A 92 -13.60 -10.21 -12.02
N LEU A 93 -14.85 -10.46 -11.71
CA LEU A 93 -15.85 -10.88 -12.67
C LEU A 93 -17.22 -10.31 -12.31
N GLY A 94 -18.07 -10.15 -13.30
CA GLY A 94 -19.42 -9.70 -13.04
C GLY A 94 -20.35 -9.72 -14.23
N VAL A 95 -21.58 -9.35 -13.94
CA VAL A 95 -22.65 -9.19 -14.92
C VAL A 95 -23.37 -7.87 -14.66
N ARG A 96 -23.70 -7.19 -15.73
CA ARG A 96 -24.55 -6.00 -15.76
C ARG A 96 -25.79 -6.31 -16.61
N ALA A 97 -26.96 -5.94 -16.09
CA ALA A 97 -28.21 -6.04 -16.81
C ALA A 97 -28.96 -4.69 -16.76
N ASP A 98 -29.32 -4.18 -17.94
CA ASP A 98 -30.11 -2.95 -18.10
C ASP A 98 -31.56 -3.33 -18.43
N PHE A 99 -32.55 -2.82 -17.67
CA PHE A 99 -33.97 -3.06 -17.87
C PHE A 99 -34.83 -1.91 -17.33
N THR A 100 -36.12 -1.92 -17.70
CA THR A 100 -37.08 -0.87 -17.28
C THR A 100 -38.23 -1.49 -16.50
N THR A 101 -38.62 -0.89 -15.39
CA THR A 101 -39.76 -1.30 -14.59
C THR A 101 -40.60 -0.07 -14.19
N GLY A 102 -41.87 0.02 -14.62
CA GLY A 102 -42.79 1.08 -14.22
C GLY A 102 -42.29 2.50 -14.56
N GLY A 103 -41.50 2.66 -15.65
CA GLY A 103 -40.92 3.95 -16.05
C GLY A 103 -39.61 4.31 -15.36
N LEU A 104 -39.06 3.41 -14.56
CA LEU A 104 -37.72 3.49 -13.96
C LEU A 104 -36.74 2.70 -14.80
N GLU A 105 -35.60 3.27 -15.15
CA GLU A 105 -34.50 2.55 -15.79
C GLU A 105 -33.56 2.00 -14.73
N HIS A 106 -33.28 0.72 -14.81
CA HIS A 106 -32.41 0.01 -13.88
C HIS A 106 -31.14 -0.44 -14.56
N ARG A 107 -30.01 -0.29 -13.86
CA ARG A 107 -28.73 -0.92 -14.18
C ARG A 107 -28.32 -1.78 -12.99
N LEU A 108 -28.62 -3.05 -13.06
CA LEU A 108 -28.28 -4.03 -12.04
C LEU A 108 -26.89 -4.58 -12.30
N ILE A 109 -26.05 -4.62 -11.26
CA ILE A 109 -24.68 -5.10 -11.31
C ILE A 109 -24.49 -6.13 -10.21
N LEU A 110 -24.06 -7.33 -10.59
CA LEU A 110 -23.57 -8.36 -9.67
C LEU A 110 -22.10 -8.59 -9.99
N SER A 111 -21.22 -8.51 -8.98
CA SER A 111 -19.80 -8.75 -9.17
C SER A 111 -19.18 -9.55 -8.04
N GLY A 112 -18.09 -10.26 -8.37
CA GLY A 112 -17.22 -10.95 -7.43
C GLY A 112 -15.78 -10.57 -7.70
N ALA A 113 -15.00 -10.34 -6.64
CA ALA A 113 -13.59 -10.03 -6.74
C ALA A 113 -12.78 -10.79 -5.68
N SER A 114 -11.54 -11.13 -6.03
CA SER A 114 -10.57 -11.72 -5.12
C SER A 114 -9.20 -11.14 -5.38
N THR A 115 -8.46 -10.85 -4.30
CA THR A 115 -7.07 -10.40 -4.34
C THR A 115 -6.28 -11.21 -3.32
N GLN A 116 -5.13 -11.71 -3.74
CA GLN A 116 -4.15 -12.40 -2.88
C GLN A 116 -2.86 -11.62 -2.91
N LEU A 117 -2.30 -11.38 -1.73
CA LEU A 117 -0.99 -10.80 -1.50
C LEU A 117 -0.13 -11.84 -0.77
N GLU A 118 1.07 -12.06 -1.26
CA GLU A 118 2.17 -12.65 -0.51
C GLU A 118 3.25 -11.59 -0.36
N SER A 119 3.71 -11.36 0.87
CA SER A 119 4.76 -10.39 1.17
C SER A 119 5.89 -11.07 1.92
N LYS A 120 7.10 -10.90 1.41
CA LYS A 120 8.33 -11.32 2.05
C LYS A 120 9.04 -10.10 2.58
N ASN A 121 9.61 -10.18 3.77
CA ASN A 121 10.28 -9.05 4.39
C ASN A 121 11.49 -9.51 5.20
N ALA A 122 12.49 -8.65 5.22
CA ALA A 122 13.60 -8.72 6.16
C ALA A 122 14.01 -7.31 6.57
N TYR A 123 14.56 -7.17 7.76
CA TYR A 123 15.01 -5.88 8.26
C TYR A 123 16.24 -6.00 9.16
N ALA A 124 16.97 -4.90 9.26
CA ALA A 124 18.08 -4.76 10.18
C ALA A 124 18.16 -3.32 10.72
N PHE A 125 18.42 -3.18 12.00
CA PHE A 125 18.59 -1.90 12.67
C PHE A 125 19.99 -1.76 13.26
N SER A 126 20.52 -0.55 13.21
CA SER A 126 21.62 -0.16 14.11
C SER A 126 21.13 0.02 15.55
N SER A 127 22.03 0.28 16.48
CA SER A 127 21.66 0.62 17.85
C SER A 127 20.61 1.72 17.90
N PHE A 128 19.56 1.52 18.69
CA PHE A 128 18.49 2.51 18.88
C PHE A 128 18.93 3.75 19.72
N ALA A 129 20.13 3.72 20.30
CA ALA A 129 20.72 4.94 20.83
C ALA A 129 20.94 5.99 19.73
N GLY A 130 21.15 5.51 18.49
CA GLY A 130 21.22 6.32 17.30
C GLY A 130 22.42 7.28 17.28
N PHE A 131 22.32 8.26 16.39
CA PHE A 131 23.25 9.37 16.26
C PHE A 131 22.52 10.71 16.27
N ALA A 132 23.17 11.74 16.83
CA ALA A 132 22.62 13.09 16.88
C ALA A 132 22.83 13.81 15.54
N ASN A 133 21.86 14.62 15.15
CA ASN A 133 21.93 15.51 13.98
C ASN A 133 20.99 16.72 14.19
N ASP A 134 20.76 17.51 13.15
CA ASP A 134 19.96 18.74 13.21
C ASP A 134 19.19 18.91 11.89
N LEU A 135 17.91 19.29 11.96
CA LEU A 135 17.05 19.50 10.79
C LEU A 135 17.51 20.68 9.93
N TYR A 136 18.06 21.72 10.56
CA TYR A 136 18.39 22.98 9.91
C TYR A 136 19.86 23.04 9.47
N ARG A 137 20.72 22.26 10.12
CA ARG A 137 22.15 22.18 9.86
C ARG A 137 22.63 20.73 9.86
N PRO A 138 22.10 19.91 8.92
CA PRO A 138 22.43 18.51 8.87
C PRO A 138 23.91 18.28 8.59
N THR A 139 24.51 17.32 9.28
CA THR A 139 25.90 16.90 9.09
C THR A 139 25.94 15.44 8.63
N ALA A 140 26.89 15.12 7.75
CA ALA A 140 27.11 13.74 7.34
C ALA A 140 27.71 12.92 8.49
N VAL A 141 27.12 11.78 8.75
CA VAL A 141 27.55 10.80 9.76
C VAL A 141 28.04 9.54 9.04
N THR A 142 29.07 8.90 9.54
CA THR A 142 29.49 7.58 9.07
C THR A 142 28.34 6.60 9.24
N MET A 143 28.06 5.81 8.19
CA MET A 143 26.99 4.82 8.21
C MET A 143 27.21 3.82 9.35
N PRO A 144 26.27 3.73 10.33
CA PRO A 144 26.36 2.76 11.42
C PRO A 144 26.17 1.32 10.92
N ASP A 145 26.71 0.33 11.61
CA ASP A 145 26.41 -1.08 11.36
C ASP A 145 24.94 -1.38 11.73
N ALA A 146 24.25 -2.16 10.90
CA ALA A 146 22.86 -2.58 11.10
C ALA A 146 22.83 -4.04 11.60
N ASP A 147 23.34 -4.27 12.82
CA ASP A 147 23.52 -5.58 13.42
C ASP A 147 22.93 -5.71 14.84
N PHE A 148 22.24 -4.66 15.30
CA PHE A 148 21.70 -4.61 16.67
C PHE A 148 20.36 -5.33 16.79
N PHE A 149 19.46 -5.18 15.84
CA PHE A 149 18.15 -5.83 15.84
C PHE A 149 17.77 -6.25 14.42
N ILE A 150 17.70 -7.57 14.19
CA ILE A 150 17.58 -8.16 12.86
C ILE A 150 16.39 -9.09 12.83
N GLY A 151 15.60 -9.03 11.74
CA GLY A 151 14.55 -9.97 11.40
C GLY A 151 14.74 -10.47 9.98
N GLY A 152 15.02 -11.76 9.83
CA GLY A 152 15.28 -12.38 8.54
C GLY A 152 16.65 -12.08 7.96
N VAL A 153 16.83 -12.37 6.67
CA VAL A 153 18.05 -12.15 5.90
C VAL A 153 17.71 -11.20 4.76
N LEU A 154 18.32 -10.00 4.74
CA LEU A 154 18.01 -8.96 3.74
C LEU A 154 18.21 -9.44 2.28
N SER A 155 19.17 -10.32 2.02
CA SER A 155 19.42 -10.87 0.68
C SER A 155 18.54 -12.07 0.30
N ASP A 156 17.72 -12.58 1.23
CA ASP A 156 16.83 -13.73 1.04
C ASP A 156 15.64 -13.61 2.01
N PRO A 157 14.75 -12.61 1.81
CA PRO A 157 13.63 -12.39 2.71
C PRO A 157 12.63 -13.54 2.64
N LEU A 158 12.14 -13.96 3.80
CA LEU A 158 11.11 -14.99 3.91
C LEU A 158 9.71 -14.38 3.93
N LYS A 159 8.71 -15.20 3.62
CA LYS A 159 7.31 -14.80 3.69
C LYS A 159 6.92 -14.45 5.12
N THR A 160 6.44 -13.21 5.30
CA THR A 160 6.00 -12.66 6.58
C THR A 160 4.51 -12.35 6.62
N GLU A 161 3.89 -12.23 5.46
CA GLU A 161 2.45 -11.96 5.35
C GLU A 161 1.83 -12.66 4.15
N GLU A 162 0.63 -13.17 4.34
CA GLU A 162 -0.28 -13.63 3.29
C GLU A 162 -1.65 -13.04 3.58
N ALA A 163 -2.20 -12.28 2.65
CA ALA A 163 -3.53 -11.69 2.78
C ALA A 163 -4.41 -12.07 1.59
N THR A 164 -5.61 -12.55 1.89
CA THR A 164 -6.63 -12.84 0.88
C THR A 164 -7.87 -12.00 1.18
N THR A 165 -8.29 -11.23 0.20
CA THR A 165 -9.54 -10.48 0.24
C THR A 165 -10.46 -10.98 -0.86
N SER A 166 -11.67 -11.39 -0.50
CA SER A 166 -12.70 -11.80 -1.45
C SER A 166 -13.98 -11.04 -1.19
N SER A 167 -14.75 -10.75 -2.20
CA SER A 167 -16.03 -10.06 -2.05
C SER A 167 -17.04 -10.45 -3.11
N ILE A 168 -18.31 -10.29 -2.75
CA ILE A 168 -19.45 -10.28 -3.68
C ILE A 168 -20.23 -8.99 -3.45
N ALA A 169 -20.69 -8.36 -4.54
CA ALA A 169 -21.42 -7.12 -4.49
C ALA A 169 -22.62 -7.16 -5.44
N LEU A 170 -23.73 -6.59 -4.98
CA LEU A 170 -24.94 -6.34 -5.76
C LEU A 170 -25.26 -4.86 -5.67
N ALA A 171 -25.48 -4.21 -6.81
CA ALA A 171 -25.89 -2.81 -6.87
C ALA A 171 -26.94 -2.61 -7.96
N ASP A 172 -27.89 -1.69 -7.70
CA ASP A 172 -28.84 -1.20 -8.68
C ASP A 172 -28.71 0.33 -8.79
N MET A 173 -28.44 0.80 -10.00
CA MET A 173 -28.46 2.21 -10.33
C MET A 173 -29.79 2.50 -11.04
N ILE A 174 -30.64 3.26 -10.37
CA ILE A 174 -32.00 3.58 -10.80
C ILE A 174 -32.03 5.00 -11.35
N THR A 175 -32.38 5.14 -12.61
CA THR A 175 -32.56 6.43 -13.28
C THR A 175 -34.05 6.73 -13.37
N MET A 176 -34.44 7.94 -12.99
CA MET A 176 -35.84 8.38 -12.94
C MET A 176 -35.98 9.85 -13.35
N LEU A 177 -37.20 10.32 -13.56
CA LEU A 177 -37.51 11.70 -13.96
C LEU A 177 -36.80 12.14 -15.24
N ASP A 178 -36.79 11.30 -16.28
CA ASP A 178 -36.11 11.54 -17.55
C ASP A 178 -34.59 11.84 -17.37
N GLY A 179 -33.92 11.08 -16.50
CA GLY A 179 -32.48 11.23 -16.25
C GLY A 179 -32.10 12.33 -15.25
N ARG A 180 -33.08 13.03 -14.67
CA ARG A 180 -32.78 14.13 -13.73
C ARG A 180 -32.41 13.65 -12.33
N LEU A 181 -32.78 12.41 -11.98
CA LEU A 181 -32.46 11.81 -10.69
C LEU A 181 -31.88 10.43 -10.91
N ILE A 182 -30.69 10.19 -10.39
CA ILE A 182 -30.02 8.91 -10.39
C ILE A 182 -29.79 8.52 -8.93
N THR A 183 -30.23 7.34 -8.56
CA THR A 183 -30.03 6.76 -7.22
C THR A 183 -29.28 5.43 -7.34
N THR A 184 -28.23 5.23 -6.57
CA THR A 184 -27.52 3.96 -6.50
C THR A 184 -27.73 3.34 -5.14
N LEU A 185 -28.22 2.11 -5.11
CA LEU A 185 -28.36 1.27 -3.94
C LEU A 185 -27.47 0.03 -4.12
N GLY A 186 -26.73 -0.32 -3.09
CA GLY A 186 -25.86 -1.49 -3.19
C GLY A 186 -25.49 -2.10 -1.86
N VAL A 187 -25.10 -3.36 -1.91
CA VAL A 187 -24.60 -4.13 -0.78
C VAL A 187 -23.37 -4.90 -1.23
N ARG A 188 -22.36 -4.97 -0.35
CA ARG A 188 -21.17 -5.80 -0.53
C ARG A 188 -20.94 -6.62 0.72
N GLN A 189 -20.68 -7.91 0.53
CA GLN A 189 -20.11 -8.79 1.53
C GLN A 189 -18.67 -9.02 1.21
N GLN A 190 -17.80 -8.83 2.20
CA GLN A 190 -16.34 -8.97 2.04
C GLN A 190 -15.82 -9.92 3.12
N TRP A 191 -14.84 -10.76 2.74
CA TRP A 191 -14.08 -11.63 3.61
C TRP A 191 -12.61 -11.25 3.49
N ILE A 192 -11.95 -11.12 4.62
CA ILE A 192 -10.52 -10.80 4.70
C ILE A 192 -9.88 -11.84 5.58
N GLU A 193 -8.87 -12.50 5.07
CA GLU A 193 -8.02 -13.43 5.81
C GLU A 193 -6.58 -12.92 5.72
N THR A 194 -5.93 -12.79 6.87
CA THR A 194 -4.52 -12.39 6.96
C THR A 194 -3.79 -13.41 7.81
N LYS A 195 -2.66 -13.88 7.32
CA LYS A 195 -1.71 -14.75 8.03
C LYS A 195 -0.40 -14.01 8.16
N SER A 196 0.18 -14.05 9.35
CA SER A 196 1.51 -13.49 9.63
C SER A 196 2.46 -14.62 9.99
N PHE A 197 3.69 -14.53 9.53
CA PHE A 197 4.73 -15.51 9.75
C PHE A 197 5.95 -14.85 10.39
N ASP A 198 6.77 -15.64 11.04
CA ASP A 198 8.02 -15.16 11.60
C ASP A 198 9.05 -14.87 10.50
N TYR A 199 9.90 -13.88 10.72
CA TYR A 199 10.94 -13.48 9.77
C TYR A 199 12.05 -14.53 9.57
N ASN A 200 12.14 -15.52 10.45
CA ASN A 200 13.23 -16.49 10.49
C ASN A 200 12.76 -17.94 10.30
N SER A 201 11.49 -18.17 9.95
CA SER A 201 10.92 -19.53 9.87
C SER A 201 10.15 -19.80 8.58
#